data_516a94c6198df01b72c5ebe52ea0a6c0
#
_entry.id   516a94c6198df01b72c5ebe52ea0a6c0
#
_cell.length_a   1.000
_cell.length_b   1.000
_cell.length_c   1.000
_cell.angle_alpha   90.00
_cell.angle_beta   90.00
_cell.angle_gamma   90.00
#
_symmetry.space_group_name_H-M   'P 1'
#
loop_
_entity.id
_entity.type
_entity.pdbx_description
1 polymer ?
#
loop_
_entity_poly.entity_id
_entity_poly.type
_entity_poly.pdbx_seq_one_letter_code
_entity_poly.pdbx_strand_id
1 'polypeptide(L)'
;MAQETFSDRLRQTMSDRDVRQSDVIRASEMLGKKLGKSQMSQYVSGKTIPRRDVAELLARILEVDVTWLLAGDADQGEASSPRNDSKPEPHPSAQIARSTTMRTFSKSTKLDNVLYDVRGPVVDEAARMEDEGERILKLNIGNPAPFGFRTPDEVIKDMRQQLPDCEGYSNSRGLFSARKAIMQYAQLKNLPNVGIEDIYTGNGVSELINLSLSALLDNGDEVLVPSPDYPLWTACVNLAGGTAVHYVCDEESEWYPDIDDMRSKITDRTVAIVLINPNNPTGALYPKEVLQQIVDLAREHQLMIFSDEIYDRLVMDGLQHVSIASMAPDLFCVTFSGLSKSHMIAGYRIGWMVLSGNKSIAKDYIEGINMLTNMRICSNVPAQSIVQTALGGHQSVNDYIVPGGRLYEQREYIIGTLKYIFPA
;
A
#
# COMPACT_ATOMS: atom_id res chain seq x y z
N MET A 1 3.37 -42.93 33.10
CA MET A 1 4.32 -43.02 31.96
C MET A 1 4.81 -41.62 31.69
N ALA A 2 6.12 -41.39 31.59
CA ALA A 2 6.65 -40.07 31.31
C ALA A 2 6.21 -39.62 29.90
N GLN A 3 5.70 -38.43 29.79
CA GLN A 3 5.24 -37.86 28.52
C GLN A 3 6.47 -37.70 27.61
N GLU A 4 6.43 -38.29 26.41
CA GLU A 4 7.54 -38.19 25.43
C GLU A 4 7.81 -36.75 25.08
N THR A 5 9.07 -36.34 25.16
CA THR A 5 9.49 -34.98 24.84
C THR A 5 9.70 -34.79 23.34
N PHE A 6 9.77 -33.53 22.88
CA PHE A 6 10.18 -33.22 21.50
C PHE A 6 11.46 -33.94 21.10
N SER A 7 12.46 -33.95 21.95
CA SER A 7 13.75 -34.61 21.65
C SER A 7 13.65 -36.14 21.57
N ASP A 8 12.71 -36.73 22.30
CA ASP A 8 12.48 -38.18 22.21
C ASP A 8 11.86 -38.53 20.86
N ARG A 9 10.80 -37.83 20.48
CA ARG A 9 10.18 -37.97 19.15
C ARG A 9 11.12 -37.70 18.00
N LEU A 10 11.94 -36.65 18.11
CA LEU A 10 12.96 -36.34 17.11
C LEU A 10 13.99 -37.46 16.94
N ARG A 11 14.50 -37.99 18.04
CA ARG A 11 15.47 -39.10 18.04
C ARG A 11 14.85 -40.38 17.49
N GLN A 12 13.62 -40.70 17.90
CA GLN A 12 12.88 -41.84 17.42
C GLN A 12 12.69 -41.78 15.91
N THR A 13 12.18 -40.68 15.41
CA THR A 13 11.94 -40.46 13.97
C THR A 13 13.24 -40.58 13.17
N MET A 14 14.34 -39.99 13.66
CA MET A 14 15.63 -40.09 13.01
C MET A 14 16.15 -41.52 12.97
N SER A 15 15.94 -42.30 14.06
CA SER A 15 16.30 -43.71 14.14
C SER A 15 15.47 -44.58 13.22
N ASP A 16 14.17 -44.38 13.20
CA ASP A 16 13.22 -45.20 12.39
C ASP A 16 13.44 -45.01 10.88
N ARG A 17 14.02 -43.88 10.50
CA ARG A 17 14.30 -43.53 9.10
C ARG A 17 15.79 -43.69 8.71
N ASP A 18 16.62 -44.16 9.62
CA ASP A 18 18.09 -44.26 9.47
C ASP A 18 18.77 -42.96 8.99
N VAL A 19 18.31 -41.83 9.54
CA VAL A 19 18.79 -40.46 9.18
C VAL A 19 19.71 -39.97 10.29
N ARG A 20 20.93 -39.55 9.92
CA ARG A 20 21.90 -38.96 10.85
C ARG A 20 21.72 -37.43 10.94
N GLN A 21 22.21 -36.84 12.03
CA GLN A 21 22.18 -35.36 12.20
C GLN A 21 22.86 -34.63 11.03
N SER A 22 23.92 -35.19 10.46
CA SER A 22 24.61 -34.65 9.29
C SER A 22 23.70 -34.58 8.05
N ASP A 23 22.82 -35.57 7.91
CA ASP A 23 21.94 -35.66 6.74
C ASP A 23 20.80 -34.65 6.86
N VAL A 24 20.26 -34.45 8.06
CA VAL A 24 19.30 -33.39 8.36
C VAL A 24 19.88 -31.99 8.09
N ILE A 25 21.13 -31.76 8.52
CA ILE A 25 21.83 -30.49 8.28
C ILE A 25 22.00 -30.25 6.78
N ARG A 26 22.43 -31.26 6.02
CA ARG A 26 22.59 -31.17 4.56
C ARG A 26 21.25 -30.91 3.87
N ALA A 27 20.20 -31.62 4.26
CA ALA A 27 18.87 -31.41 3.73
C ALA A 27 18.33 -30.00 4.03
N SER A 28 18.63 -29.46 5.21
CA SER A 28 18.26 -28.09 5.57
C SER A 28 18.93 -27.04 4.69
N GLU A 29 20.21 -27.25 4.33
CA GLU A 29 20.93 -26.36 3.40
C GLU A 29 20.31 -26.41 1.99
N MET A 30 19.92 -27.58 1.51
CA MET A 30 19.24 -27.75 0.21
C MET A 30 17.87 -27.07 0.16
N LEU A 31 17.21 -26.94 1.32
CA LEU A 31 15.92 -26.25 1.46
C LEU A 31 16.08 -24.74 1.79
N GLY A 32 17.29 -24.20 1.65
CA GLY A 32 17.56 -22.77 1.79
C GLY A 32 17.69 -22.25 3.23
N LYS A 33 17.68 -23.15 4.24
CA LYS A 33 17.80 -22.75 5.65
C LYS A 33 18.86 -23.58 6.36
N LYS A 34 20.03 -22.98 6.63
CA LYS A 34 21.17 -23.66 7.22
C LYS A 34 21.02 -23.89 8.72
N LEU A 35 20.85 -25.17 9.15
CA LEU A 35 20.96 -25.56 10.55
C LEU A 35 22.42 -25.80 10.94
N GLY A 36 22.86 -25.16 12.04
CA GLY A 36 24.19 -25.36 12.59
C GLY A 36 24.33 -26.70 13.32
N LYS A 37 25.53 -27.32 13.30
CA LYS A 37 25.82 -28.56 14.03
C LYS A 37 25.52 -28.45 15.54
N SER A 38 25.87 -27.34 16.17
CA SER A 38 25.61 -27.07 17.57
C SER A 38 24.09 -26.96 17.86
N GLN A 39 23.36 -26.33 16.98
CA GLN A 39 21.93 -26.14 17.09
C GLN A 39 21.17 -27.49 16.96
N MET A 40 21.53 -28.29 15.98
CA MET A 40 20.96 -29.63 15.78
C MET A 40 21.24 -30.54 16.98
N SER A 41 22.47 -30.50 17.51
CA SER A 41 22.86 -31.26 18.71
C SER A 41 22.05 -30.85 19.96
N GLN A 42 21.73 -29.56 20.11
CA GLN A 42 20.89 -29.09 21.23
C GLN A 42 19.44 -29.57 21.11
N TYR A 43 18.90 -29.65 19.93
CA TYR A 43 17.54 -30.19 19.69
C TYR A 43 17.47 -31.70 19.97
N VAL A 44 18.43 -32.46 19.50
CA VAL A 44 18.49 -33.90 19.72
C VAL A 44 18.76 -34.23 21.20
N SER A 45 19.54 -33.41 21.91
CA SER A 45 19.81 -33.61 23.34
C SER A 45 18.72 -33.09 24.29
N GLY A 46 17.71 -32.41 23.75
CA GLY A 46 16.64 -31.82 24.54
C GLY A 46 17.00 -30.56 25.33
N LYS A 47 18.20 -29.96 25.05
CA LYS A 47 18.60 -28.72 25.72
C LYS A 47 17.79 -27.51 25.28
N THR A 48 17.28 -27.52 24.06
CA THR A 48 16.41 -26.47 23.53
C THR A 48 15.33 -27.08 22.65
N ILE A 49 14.16 -26.45 22.63
CA ILE A 49 13.07 -26.77 21.69
C ILE A 49 13.18 -25.77 20.54
N PRO A 50 13.09 -26.20 19.27
CA PRO A 50 13.16 -25.29 18.14
C PRO A 50 11.94 -24.35 18.10
N ARG A 51 12.13 -23.18 17.52
CA ARG A 51 11.01 -22.32 17.14
C ARG A 51 10.18 -23.02 16.05
N ARG A 52 8.92 -22.61 15.92
CA ARG A 52 7.95 -23.25 15.04
C ARG A 52 8.45 -23.38 13.58
N ASP A 53 9.10 -22.36 13.07
CA ASP A 53 9.68 -22.32 11.72
C ASP A 53 10.81 -23.35 11.49
N VAL A 54 11.58 -23.67 12.54
CA VAL A 54 12.61 -24.72 12.51
C VAL A 54 11.97 -26.10 12.74
N ALA A 55 10.95 -26.20 13.57
CA ALA A 55 10.21 -27.43 13.76
C ALA A 55 9.49 -27.88 12.48
N GLU A 56 8.90 -26.96 11.73
CA GLU A 56 8.28 -27.19 10.42
C GLU A 56 9.34 -27.66 9.38
N LEU A 57 10.53 -27.09 9.39
CA LEU A 57 11.63 -27.55 8.55
C LEU A 57 12.07 -28.98 8.91
N LEU A 58 12.21 -29.29 10.20
CA LEU A 58 12.58 -30.62 10.67
C LEU A 58 11.48 -31.65 10.35
N ALA A 59 10.22 -31.29 10.55
CA ALA A 59 9.07 -32.12 10.22
C ALA A 59 9.01 -32.44 8.71
N ARG A 60 9.30 -31.46 7.87
CA ARG A 60 9.37 -31.61 6.42
C ARG A 60 10.54 -32.49 5.98
N ILE A 61 11.72 -32.34 6.58
CA ILE A 61 12.91 -33.16 6.27
C ILE A 61 12.69 -34.60 6.70
N LEU A 62 12.03 -34.80 7.83
CA LEU A 62 11.76 -36.11 8.40
C LEU A 62 10.39 -36.67 8.01
N GLU A 63 9.65 -35.99 7.14
CA GLU A 63 8.32 -36.33 6.63
C GLU A 63 7.33 -36.80 7.75
N VAL A 64 7.23 -36.00 8.81
CA VAL A 64 6.31 -36.22 9.91
C VAL A 64 5.43 -35.00 10.10
N ASP A 65 4.31 -35.18 10.82
CA ASP A 65 3.46 -34.05 11.17
C ASP A 65 4.15 -33.14 12.20
N VAL A 66 4.13 -31.83 11.96
CA VAL A 66 4.78 -30.84 12.82
C VAL A 66 4.11 -30.74 14.20
N THR A 67 2.79 -30.93 14.26
CA THR A 67 2.04 -30.88 15.52
C THR A 67 2.38 -32.10 16.37
N TRP A 68 2.46 -33.26 15.76
CA TRP A 68 2.93 -34.46 16.41
C TRP A 68 4.37 -34.32 16.91
N LEU A 69 5.26 -33.79 16.08
CA LEU A 69 6.66 -33.60 16.45
C LEU A 69 6.82 -32.66 17.66
N LEU A 70 6.00 -31.59 17.76
CA LEU A 70 6.04 -30.61 18.84
C LEU A 70 5.28 -31.04 20.09
N ALA A 71 4.08 -31.61 19.98
CA ALA A 71 3.16 -31.83 21.09
C ALA A 71 2.86 -33.30 21.41
N GLY A 72 3.15 -34.25 20.48
CA GLY A 72 2.76 -35.66 20.63
C GLY A 72 1.27 -35.88 20.39
N ASP A 73 0.82 -37.14 20.50
CA ASP A 73 -0.58 -37.51 20.39
C ASP A 73 -1.34 -37.11 21.67
N ALA A 74 -1.80 -35.87 21.75
CA ALA A 74 -2.78 -35.42 22.71
C ALA A 74 -4.15 -35.43 22.03
N ASP A 75 -5.02 -36.37 22.48
CA ASP A 75 -6.42 -36.52 22.14
C ASP A 75 -6.79 -37.34 20.89
N GLN A 76 -6.78 -38.69 21.05
CA GLN A 76 -7.86 -39.55 20.49
C GLN A 76 -8.22 -40.62 21.51
N GLY A 77 -9.42 -40.48 22.06
CA GLY A 77 -9.99 -41.43 23.02
C GLY A 77 -10.25 -42.82 22.47
N GLU A 78 -10.12 -43.77 23.35
CA GLU A 78 -10.30 -45.19 23.32
C GLU A 78 -11.22 -45.82 22.26
N ALA A 79 -10.73 -46.85 21.56
CA ALA A 79 -11.52 -48.05 21.30
C ALA A 79 -10.60 -49.27 21.03
N SER A 80 -10.71 -50.18 21.92
CA SER A 80 -10.29 -51.60 22.06
C SER A 80 -9.89 -52.41 20.84
N SER A 81 -8.80 -53.18 21.02
CA SER A 81 -8.41 -54.38 20.23
C SER A 81 -9.43 -55.53 20.36
N PRO A 82 -9.44 -56.53 19.42
CA PRO A 82 -8.58 -57.70 19.62
C PRO A 82 -7.89 -58.24 18.35
N ARG A 83 -6.80 -58.98 18.57
CA ARG A 83 -6.02 -59.76 17.61
C ARG A 83 -6.89 -60.83 16.92
N ASN A 84 -6.63 -61.06 15.65
CA ASN A 84 -6.63 -62.41 15.11
C ASN A 84 -5.77 -62.55 13.85
N ASP A 85 -4.99 -63.63 13.82
CA ASP A 85 -4.11 -64.06 12.74
C ASP A 85 -4.92 -64.49 11.51
N SER A 86 -4.52 -64.08 10.31
CA SER A 86 -4.63 -64.91 9.08
C SER A 86 -3.91 -64.23 7.89
N LYS A 87 -3.40 -65.08 7.02
CA LYS A 87 -2.50 -64.92 5.87
C LYS A 87 -2.89 -63.83 4.84
N PRO A 88 -1.95 -63.40 3.99
CA PRO A 88 -2.16 -62.31 3.05
C PRO A 88 -2.96 -62.75 1.83
N GLU A 89 -4.02 -62.02 1.53
CA GLU A 89 -4.71 -62.01 0.24
C GLU A 89 -4.47 -60.68 -0.49
N PRO A 90 -4.61 -60.62 -1.84
CA PRO A 90 -4.07 -59.56 -2.67
C PRO A 90 -4.81 -58.25 -2.46
N HIS A 91 -4.04 -57.16 -2.44
CA HIS A 91 -4.51 -55.80 -2.27
C HIS A 91 -5.66 -55.44 -3.21
N PRO A 92 -6.83 -55.03 -2.71
CA PRO A 92 -7.74 -54.22 -3.50
C PRO A 92 -7.19 -52.79 -3.58
N SER A 93 -7.10 -52.30 -4.79
CA SER A 93 -6.81 -50.90 -5.09
C SER A 93 -7.55 -49.97 -4.11
N ALA A 94 -6.82 -49.26 -3.27
CA ALA A 94 -7.39 -48.23 -2.42
C ALA A 94 -8.00 -47.17 -3.33
N GLN A 95 -9.30 -47.28 -3.57
CA GLN A 95 -10.08 -46.13 -4.03
C GLN A 95 -10.01 -45.08 -2.92
N ILE A 96 -9.13 -44.11 -3.11
CA ILE A 96 -9.18 -42.89 -2.33
C ILE A 96 -10.59 -42.34 -2.56
N ALA A 97 -11.44 -42.45 -1.56
CA ALA A 97 -12.73 -41.77 -1.51
C ALA A 97 -12.38 -40.26 -1.57
N ARG A 98 -12.40 -39.71 -2.77
CA ARG A 98 -12.32 -38.26 -2.95
C ARG A 98 -13.53 -37.69 -2.25
N SER A 99 -13.31 -37.00 -1.13
CA SER A 99 -14.31 -36.16 -0.51
C SER A 99 -14.98 -35.35 -1.61
N THR A 100 -16.27 -35.56 -1.82
CA THR A 100 -17.07 -34.84 -2.83
C THR A 100 -17.40 -33.43 -2.42
N THR A 101 -16.96 -33.00 -1.25
CA THR A 101 -17.07 -31.62 -0.80
C THR A 101 -16.01 -30.79 -1.53
N MET A 102 -16.45 -29.94 -2.46
CA MET A 102 -15.57 -28.99 -3.13
C MET A 102 -14.97 -28.06 -2.10
N ARG A 103 -13.64 -27.86 -2.18
CA ARG A 103 -12.94 -26.88 -1.34
C ARG A 103 -13.45 -25.48 -1.69
N THR A 104 -13.93 -24.75 -0.70
CA THR A 104 -14.26 -23.33 -0.85
C THR A 104 -12.99 -22.47 -0.71
N PHE A 105 -12.91 -21.41 -1.53
CA PHE A 105 -11.83 -20.44 -1.45
C PHE A 105 -12.40 -19.14 -0.88
N SER A 106 -11.86 -18.71 0.25
CA SER A 106 -12.22 -17.45 0.89
C SER A 106 -11.20 -16.36 0.54
N LYS A 107 -11.60 -15.08 0.63
CA LYS A 107 -10.65 -13.97 0.57
C LYS A 107 -9.63 -14.06 1.71
N SER A 108 -8.45 -13.45 1.52
CA SER A 108 -7.47 -13.35 2.61
C SER A 108 -8.03 -12.56 3.78
N THR A 109 -7.74 -12.99 5.01
CA THR A 109 -8.11 -12.27 6.24
C THR A 109 -7.49 -10.86 6.33
N LYS A 110 -6.39 -10.59 5.60
CA LYS A 110 -5.85 -9.23 5.44
C LYS A 110 -6.84 -8.25 4.84
N LEU A 111 -7.82 -8.74 4.09
CA LEU A 111 -8.85 -7.91 3.44
C LEU A 111 -10.10 -7.68 4.32
N ASP A 112 -10.16 -8.25 5.52
CA ASP A 112 -11.35 -8.12 6.37
C ASP A 112 -11.55 -6.69 6.90
N ASN A 113 -10.43 -5.97 7.11
CA ASN A 113 -10.44 -4.58 7.56
C ASN A 113 -10.13 -3.57 6.44
N VAL A 114 -10.08 -4.00 5.19
CA VAL A 114 -9.87 -3.11 4.05
C VAL A 114 -11.23 -2.55 3.62
N LEU A 115 -11.57 -1.40 4.17
CA LEU A 115 -12.80 -0.67 3.85
C LEU A 115 -12.50 0.26 2.66
N TYR A 116 -12.58 -0.28 1.46
CA TYR A 116 -12.47 0.49 0.22
C TYR A 116 -13.71 0.23 -0.64
N ASP A 117 -14.81 0.85 -0.24
CA ASP A 117 -16.09 0.66 -0.90
C ASP A 117 -16.43 1.87 -1.79
N VAL A 118 -15.76 1.95 -2.94
CA VAL A 118 -16.15 2.87 -4.04
C VAL A 118 -17.29 2.28 -4.85
N ARG A 119 -17.69 1.04 -4.52
CA ARG A 119 -18.82 0.30 -5.11
C ARG A 119 -19.77 0.00 -4.00
N GLY A 120 -20.72 -0.02 -3.73
CA GLY A 120 -21.61 -0.35 -2.64
C GLY A 120 -23.06 -0.33 -3.12
N PRO A 121 -24.00 -0.49 -2.22
CA PRO A 121 -25.43 -0.57 -2.57
C PRO A 121 -25.93 0.59 -3.44
N VAL A 122 -25.35 1.79 -3.26
CA VAL A 122 -25.71 2.96 -4.07
C VAL A 122 -25.25 2.81 -5.53
N VAL A 123 -24.06 2.25 -5.76
CA VAL A 123 -23.55 2.03 -7.13
C VAL A 123 -24.30 0.90 -7.82
N ASP A 124 -24.64 -0.16 -7.07
CA ASP A 124 -25.42 -1.28 -7.58
C ASP A 124 -26.84 -0.82 -7.96
N GLU A 125 -27.46 0.02 -7.12
CA GLU A 125 -28.77 0.62 -7.42
C GLU A 125 -28.69 1.57 -8.61
N ALA A 126 -27.66 2.41 -8.70
CA ALA A 126 -27.44 3.26 -9.87
C ALA A 126 -27.29 2.44 -11.16
N ALA A 127 -26.57 1.32 -11.11
CA ALA A 127 -26.42 0.41 -12.26
C ALA A 127 -27.77 -0.21 -12.65
N ARG A 128 -28.57 -0.65 -11.67
CA ARG A 128 -29.92 -1.17 -11.92
C ARG A 128 -30.83 -0.13 -12.60
N MET A 129 -30.80 1.11 -12.12
CA MET A 129 -31.58 2.21 -12.71
C MET A 129 -31.12 2.52 -14.15
N GLU A 130 -29.79 2.47 -14.41
CA GLU A 130 -29.25 2.63 -15.78
C GLU A 130 -29.74 1.51 -16.72
N ASP A 131 -29.78 0.26 -16.24
CA ASP A 131 -30.31 -0.89 -17.00
C ASP A 131 -31.81 -0.73 -17.31
N GLU A 132 -32.54 0.00 -16.46
CA GLU A 132 -33.96 0.36 -16.69
C GLU A 132 -34.14 1.59 -17.61
N GLY A 133 -33.01 2.20 -18.05
CA GLY A 133 -33.02 3.32 -19.00
C GLY A 133 -32.95 4.70 -18.34
N GLU A 134 -32.78 4.78 -17.02
CA GLU A 134 -32.58 6.03 -16.31
C GLU A 134 -31.18 6.61 -16.54
N ARG A 135 -31.09 7.93 -16.57
CA ARG A 135 -29.82 8.64 -16.74
C ARG A 135 -29.25 9.07 -15.40
N ILE A 136 -28.21 8.38 -14.96
CA ILE A 136 -27.56 8.68 -13.68
C ILE A 136 -26.35 9.61 -13.87
N LEU A 137 -26.31 10.72 -13.14
CA LEU A 137 -25.15 11.60 -13.06
C LEU A 137 -24.19 11.09 -11.99
N LYS A 138 -23.07 10.49 -12.42
CA LYS A 138 -22.07 9.89 -11.53
C LYS A 138 -21.08 10.95 -11.03
N LEU A 139 -21.22 11.35 -9.77
CA LEU A 139 -20.36 12.34 -9.10
C LEU A 139 -19.45 11.72 -8.00
N ASN A 140 -19.49 10.40 -7.84
CA ASN A 140 -18.80 9.66 -6.80
C ASN A 140 -17.29 9.50 -7.04
N ILE A 141 -16.82 9.74 -8.28
CA ILE A 141 -15.40 9.67 -8.64
C ILE A 141 -15.03 10.93 -9.43
N GLY A 142 -13.94 11.59 -9.05
CA GLY A 142 -13.38 12.74 -9.76
C GLY A 142 -12.83 12.33 -11.13
N ASN A 143 -13.73 12.16 -12.12
CA ASN A 143 -13.40 11.78 -13.50
C ASN A 143 -13.94 12.82 -14.48
N PRO A 144 -13.18 13.91 -14.77
CA PRO A 144 -13.67 15.03 -15.58
C PRO A 144 -13.82 14.73 -17.08
N ALA A 145 -13.12 13.74 -17.61
CA ALA A 145 -13.11 13.44 -19.05
C ALA A 145 -14.52 13.16 -19.64
N PRO A 146 -15.41 12.35 -19.01
CA PRO A 146 -16.78 12.15 -19.50
C PRO A 146 -17.62 13.42 -19.57
N PHE A 147 -17.23 14.45 -18.80
CA PHE A 147 -17.91 15.75 -18.78
C PHE A 147 -17.30 16.75 -19.79
N GLY A 148 -16.47 16.29 -20.72
CA GLY A 148 -15.91 17.09 -21.78
C GLY A 148 -14.69 17.92 -21.40
N PHE A 149 -14.08 17.67 -20.24
CA PHE A 149 -12.75 18.21 -19.94
C PHE A 149 -11.68 17.44 -20.72
N ARG A 150 -10.77 18.16 -21.35
CA ARG A 150 -9.78 17.58 -22.25
C ARG A 150 -8.36 17.87 -21.76
N THR A 151 -7.50 16.91 -22.01
CA THR A 151 -6.04 17.08 -21.91
C THR A 151 -5.56 18.07 -22.98
N PRO A 152 -4.50 18.85 -22.74
CA PRO A 152 -3.86 19.66 -23.75
C PRO A 152 -3.47 18.87 -24.99
N ASP A 153 -3.73 19.43 -26.17
CA ASP A 153 -3.49 18.72 -27.47
C ASP A 153 -2.00 18.38 -27.68
N GLU A 154 -1.08 19.20 -27.14
CA GLU A 154 0.35 18.92 -27.17
C GLU A 154 0.73 17.63 -26.45
N VAL A 155 0.08 17.33 -25.33
CA VAL A 155 0.31 16.10 -24.56
C VAL A 155 -0.17 14.87 -25.37
N ILE A 156 -1.33 15.00 -26.01
CA ILE A 156 -1.87 13.92 -26.86
C ILE A 156 -0.96 13.71 -28.07
N LYS A 157 -0.53 14.79 -28.71
CA LYS A 157 0.38 14.75 -29.87
C LYS A 157 1.71 14.10 -29.51
N ASP A 158 2.29 14.51 -28.40
CA ASP A 158 3.56 13.98 -27.90
C ASP A 158 3.46 12.48 -27.63
N MET A 159 2.43 12.04 -26.89
CA MET A 159 2.22 10.61 -26.64
C MET A 159 2.13 9.81 -27.94
N ARG A 160 1.38 10.30 -28.94
CA ARG A 160 1.24 9.62 -30.25
C ARG A 160 2.57 9.52 -30.99
N GLN A 161 3.43 10.52 -30.87
CA GLN A 161 4.76 10.55 -31.50
C GLN A 161 5.74 9.61 -30.82
N GLN A 162 5.71 9.52 -29.48
CA GLN A 162 6.64 8.70 -28.71
C GLN A 162 6.19 7.23 -28.56
N LEU A 163 4.95 6.91 -28.90
CA LEU A 163 4.40 5.58 -28.69
C LEU A 163 5.25 4.44 -29.29
N PRO A 164 5.84 4.58 -30.52
CA PRO A 164 6.72 3.56 -31.07
C PRO A 164 7.99 3.28 -30.26
N ASP A 165 8.45 4.26 -29.45
CA ASP A 165 9.64 4.15 -28.62
C ASP A 165 9.33 3.64 -27.19
N CYS A 166 8.06 3.32 -26.92
CA CYS A 166 7.58 2.92 -25.60
C CYS A 166 7.34 1.40 -25.46
N GLU A 167 7.80 0.58 -26.41
CA GLU A 167 7.55 -0.87 -26.43
C GLU A 167 8.35 -1.63 -25.36
N GLY A 168 9.52 -1.11 -24.96
CA GLY A 168 10.40 -1.74 -24.00
C GLY A 168 10.13 -1.36 -22.55
N TYR A 169 10.68 -2.15 -21.62
CA TYR A 169 10.70 -1.76 -20.21
C TYR A 169 11.61 -0.55 -19.99
N SER A 170 11.23 0.30 -19.04
CA SER A 170 12.07 1.41 -18.57
C SER A 170 12.77 1.07 -17.25
N ASN A 171 13.59 2.00 -16.75
CA ASN A 171 14.12 1.91 -15.40
C ASN A 171 12.98 1.79 -14.37
N SER A 172 13.17 1.03 -13.31
CA SER A 172 12.16 0.79 -12.27
C SER A 172 11.70 2.06 -11.56
N ARG A 173 12.56 3.06 -11.44
CA ARG A 173 12.20 4.39 -10.90
C ARG A 173 11.48 5.26 -11.91
N GLY A 174 11.59 4.97 -13.19
CA GLY A 174 10.96 5.69 -14.31
C GLY A 174 11.96 6.22 -15.34
N LEU A 175 11.41 6.66 -16.48
CA LEU A 175 12.17 7.29 -17.54
C LEU A 175 12.96 8.50 -17.04
N PHE A 176 14.18 8.66 -17.53
CA PHE A 176 15.04 9.80 -17.15
C PHE A 176 14.37 11.14 -17.43
N SER A 177 13.75 11.31 -18.60
CA SER A 177 13.04 12.56 -18.98
C SER A 177 11.90 12.89 -18.01
N ALA A 178 11.10 11.89 -17.64
CA ALA A 178 10.02 12.04 -16.67
C ALA A 178 10.56 12.44 -15.29
N ARG A 179 11.54 11.68 -14.77
CA ARG A 179 12.15 11.96 -13.46
C ARG A 179 12.80 13.34 -13.40
N LYS A 180 13.48 13.76 -14.48
CA LYS A 180 14.09 15.07 -14.57
C LYS A 180 13.04 16.20 -14.54
N ALA A 181 11.95 16.06 -15.27
CA ALA A 181 10.87 17.03 -15.27
C ALA A 181 10.18 17.11 -13.88
N ILE A 182 9.96 15.98 -13.23
CA ILE A 182 9.41 15.91 -11.88
C ILE A 182 10.36 16.56 -10.86
N MET A 183 11.67 16.28 -10.97
CA MET A 183 12.68 16.92 -10.12
C MET A 183 12.65 18.45 -10.25
N GLN A 184 12.57 18.95 -11.47
CA GLN A 184 12.45 20.41 -11.70
C GLN A 184 11.15 20.96 -11.09
N TYR A 185 10.05 20.23 -11.22
CA TYR A 185 8.79 20.59 -10.59
C TYR A 185 8.88 20.62 -9.06
N ALA A 186 9.55 19.62 -8.46
CA ALA A 186 9.82 19.59 -7.02
C ALA A 186 10.69 20.79 -6.56
N GLN A 187 11.66 21.19 -7.38
CA GLN A 187 12.50 22.40 -7.12
C GLN A 187 11.66 23.67 -7.13
N LEU A 188 10.72 23.83 -8.07
CA LEU A 188 9.79 24.98 -8.10
C LEU A 188 8.92 25.03 -6.84
N LYS A 189 8.61 23.88 -6.24
CA LYS A 189 7.88 23.78 -4.96
C LYS A 189 8.78 23.90 -3.73
N ASN A 190 10.08 24.15 -3.91
CA ASN A 190 11.09 24.25 -2.86
C ASN A 190 11.23 22.99 -1.98
N LEU A 191 11.01 21.79 -2.55
CA LEU A 191 11.25 20.56 -1.81
C LEU A 191 12.75 20.41 -1.50
N PRO A 192 13.14 20.20 -0.24
CA PRO A 192 14.55 20.17 0.15
C PRO A 192 15.25 18.87 -0.26
N ASN A 193 16.52 18.98 -0.65
CA ASN A 193 17.42 17.85 -0.88
C ASN A 193 16.94 16.83 -1.93
N VAL A 194 16.26 17.30 -2.99
CA VAL A 194 15.73 16.41 -4.05
C VAL A 194 16.71 16.31 -5.21
N GLY A 195 17.16 15.09 -5.50
CA GLY A 195 17.90 14.71 -6.70
C GLY A 195 17.07 13.82 -7.62
N ILE A 196 17.61 13.48 -8.79
CA ILE A 196 16.92 12.65 -9.78
C ILE A 196 16.67 11.23 -9.27
N GLU A 197 17.53 10.74 -8.37
CA GLU A 197 17.42 9.40 -7.78
C GLU A 197 16.35 9.31 -6.68
N ASP A 198 15.77 10.44 -6.27
CA ASP A 198 14.71 10.52 -5.28
C ASP A 198 13.32 10.51 -5.90
N ILE A 199 13.24 10.32 -7.22
CA ILE A 199 11.99 10.37 -7.99
C ILE A 199 11.60 8.96 -8.43
N TYR A 200 10.35 8.60 -8.18
CA TYR A 200 9.75 7.32 -8.61
C TYR A 200 8.43 7.58 -9.32
N THR A 201 8.29 7.05 -10.53
CA THR A 201 7.02 7.08 -11.26
C THR A 201 6.17 5.85 -10.94
N GLY A 202 4.86 5.97 -11.02
CA GLY A 202 3.92 4.88 -10.76
C GLY A 202 2.71 4.90 -11.68
N ASN A 203 1.98 3.79 -11.71
CA ASN A 203 0.72 3.66 -12.45
C ASN A 203 -0.41 4.43 -11.74
N GLY A 204 -0.22 5.73 -11.61
CA GLY A 204 -0.97 6.63 -10.75
C GLY A 204 -0.43 6.64 -9.32
N VAL A 205 -0.85 7.64 -8.54
CA VAL A 205 -0.48 7.77 -7.12
C VAL A 205 -0.91 6.56 -6.30
N SER A 206 -2.02 5.91 -6.67
CA SER A 206 -2.56 4.75 -5.94
C SER A 206 -1.57 3.57 -5.84
N GLU A 207 -0.79 3.29 -6.89
CA GLU A 207 0.25 2.27 -6.82
C GLU A 207 1.36 2.68 -5.85
N LEU A 208 1.77 3.94 -5.90
CA LEU A 208 2.86 4.46 -5.08
C LEU A 208 2.50 4.51 -3.60
N ILE A 209 1.26 4.85 -3.26
CA ILE A 209 0.74 4.75 -1.88
C ILE A 209 0.88 3.32 -1.38
N ASN A 210 0.42 2.34 -2.16
CA ASN A 210 0.50 0.93 -1.77
C ASN A 210 1.96 0.46 -1.61
N LEU A 211 2.84 0.83 -2.53
CA LEU A 211 4.28 0.51 -2.45
C LEU A 211 4.92 1.14 -1.21
N SER A 212 4.64 2.42 -0.95
CA SER A 212 5.22 3.17 0.16
C SER A 212 4.83 2.59 1.51
N LEU A 213 3.55 2.27 1.70
CA LEU A 213 3.06 1.69 2.94
C LEU A 213 3.51 0.24 3.11
N SER A 214 3.57 -0.54 2.01
CA SER A 214 4.10 -1.91 2.05
C SER A 214 5.60 -1.97 2.36
N ALA A 215 6.37 -0.90 2.06
CA ALA A 215 7.78 -0.81 2.39
C ALA A 215 8.04 -0.33 3.82
N LEU A 216 7.05 0.33 4.46
CA LEU A 216 7.20 0.94 5.77
C LEU A 216 6.66 0.07 6.90
N LEU A 217 5.45 -0.50 6.71
CA LEU A 217 4.65 -0.99 7.82
C LEU A 217 4.87 -2.45 8.14
N ASP A 218 5.11 -2.70 9.41
CA ASP A 218 5.00 -4.01 10.05
C ASP A 218 3.65 -4.17 10.78
N ASN A 219 3.37 -5.40 11.22
CA ASN A 219 2.14 -5.66 11.97
C ASN A 219 2.15 -4.92 13.31
N GLY A 220 1.17 -4.07 13.51
CA GLY A 220 0.98 -3.30 14.74
C GLY A 220 1.45 -1.84 14.65
N ASP A 221 2.09 -1.44 13.56
CA ASP A 221 2.40 -0.04 13.30
C ASP A 221 1.12 0.77 13.09
N GLU A 222 1.17 2.03 13.45
CA GLU A 222 0.06 2.97 13.31
C GLU A 222 0.44 4.13 12.39
N VAL A 223 -0.54 4.55 11.58
CA VAL A 223 -0.40 5.71 10.70
C VAL A 223 -1.57 6.65 10.95
N LEU A 224 -1.28 7.92 11.25
CA LEU A 224 -2.30 8.96 11.34
C LEU A 224 -2.82 9.28 9.94
N VAL A 225 -4.14 9.19 9.74
CA VAL A 225 -4.84 9.44 8.47
C VAL A 225 -5.95 10.46 8.71
N PRO A 226 -6.19 11.44 7.81
CA PRO A 226 -7.26 12.41 8.04
C PRO A 226 -8.65 11.76 8.03
N SER A 227 -9.60 12.39 8.70
CA SER A 227 -11.03 12.06 8.62
C SER A 227 -11.84 13.34 8.45
N PRO A 228 -12.50 13.50 7.28
CA PRO A 228 -12.62 12.56 6.15
C PRO A 228 -11.35 12.46 5.30
N ASP A 229 -11.14 11.29 4.67
CA ASP A 229 -9.97 10.99 3.83
C ASP A 229 -10.34 10.51 2.41
N TYR A 230 -9.31 10.30 1.60
CA TYR A 230 -9.40 9.44 0.44
C TYR A 230 -9.22 7.98 0.89
N PRO A 231 -10.26 7.13 0.84
CA PRO A 231 -10.29 5.81 1.50
C PRO A 231 -9.15 4.86 1.14
N LEU A 232 -8.42 5.14 0.05
CA LEU A 232 -7.27 4.34 -0.37
C LEU A 232 -6.15 4.35 0.69
N TRP A 233 -5.93 5.48 1.38
CA TRP A 233 -4.90 5.56 2.41
C TRP A 233 -5.19 4.59 3.54
N THR A 234 -6.40 4.64 4.10
CA THR A 234 -6.87 3.69 5.13
C THR A 234 -6.78 2.24 4.66
N ALA A 235 -7.24 1.97 3.44
CA ALA A 235 -7.21 0.62 2.87
C ALA A 235 -5.78 0.09 2.71
N CYS A 236 -4.84 0.91 2.21
CA CYS A 236 -3.45 0.49 2.02
C CYS A 236 -2.69 0.32 3.34
N VAL A 237 -2.95 1.16 4.36
CA VAL A 237 -2.39 0.97 5.71
C VAL A 237 -2.80 -0.40 6.26
N ASN A 238 -4.10 -0.70 6.24
CA ASN A 238 -4.62 -1.97 6.77
C ASN A 238 -4.12 -3.18 5.94
N LEU A 239 -4.04 -3.05 4.61
CA LEU A 239 -3.53 -4.10 3.73
C LEU A 239 -2.05 -4.41 4.00
N ALA A 240 -1.26 -3.38 4.32
CA ALA A 240 0.14 -3.53 4.67
C ALA A 240 0.38 -4.13 6.07
N GLY A 241 -0.67 -4.28 6.88
CA GLY A 241 -0.61 -4.87 8.23
C GLY A 241 -0.60 -3.84 9.36
N GLY A 242 -0.61 -2.55 9.03
CA GLY A 242 -0.72 -1.46 10.00
C GLY A 242 -2.16 -1.16 10.41
N THR A 243 -2.32 -0.16 11.24
CA THR A 243 -3.60 0.38 11.69
C THR A 243 -3.73 1.84 11.30
N ALA A 244 -4.75 2.18 10.53
CA ALA A 244 -5.09 3.57 10.24
C ALA A 244 -5.77 4.21 11.45
N VAL A 245 -5.13 5.21 12.04
CA VAL A 245 -5.66 5.99 13.18
C VAL A 245 -6.11 7.33 12.64
N HIS A 246 -7.44 7.56 12.65
CA HIS A 246 -8.01 8.73 12.01
C HIS A 246 -7.99 9.95 12.93
N TYR A 247 -7.39 11.05 12.48
CA TYR A 247 -7.49 12.34 13.12
C TYR A 247 -8.60 13.18 12.50
N VAL A 248 -9.22 14.04 13.29
CA VAL A 248 -10.34 14.87 12.86
C VAL A 248 -9.86 16.05 12.00
N CYS A 249 -10.52 16.23 10.86
CA CYS A 249 -10.52 17.51 10.14
C CYS A 249 -11.84 18.21 10.49
N ASP A 250 -11.75 19.29 11.27
CA ASP A 250 -12.89 19.91 11.89
C ASP A 250 -13.70 20.77 10.89
N GLU A 251 -14.97 20.44 10.72
CA GLU A 251 -15.88 21.15 9.82
C GLU A 251 -16.08 22.62 10.22
N GLU A 252 -16.15 22.91 11.52
CA GLU A 252 -16.30 24.28 12.03
C GLU A 252 -15.03 25.11 11.84
N SER A 253 -13.89 24.46 11.67
CA SER A 253 -12.59 25.05 11.40
C SER A 253 -12.18 24.87 9.93
N GLU A 254 -13.09 25.00 8.99
CA GLU A 254 -12.84 24.91 7.54
C GLU A 254 -12.21 23.59 7.10
N TRP A 255 -12.49 22.50 7.80
CA TRP A 255 -11.94 21.16 7.57
C TRP A 255 -10.41 21.08 7.77
N TYR A 256 -9.83 21.96 8.60
CA TYR A 256 -8.43 21.86 8.96
C TYR A 256 -8.20 20.72 9.98
N PRO A 257 -7.01 20.09 9.93
CA PRO A 257 -6.61 19.10 10.93
C PRO A 257 -6.64 19.67 12.36
N ASP A 258 -7.32 18.98 13.27
CA ASP A 258 -7.27 19.26 14.71
C ASP A 258 -5.95 18.72 15.28
N ILE A 259 -5.05 19.63 15.61
CA ILE A 259 -3.69 19.29 16.10
C ILE A 259 -3.72 18.64 17.47
N ASP A 260 -4.65 19.03 18.34
CA ASP A 260 -4.79 18.45 19.67
C ASP A 260 -5.33 17.02 19.56
N ASP A 261 -6.29 16.79 18.68
CA ASP A 261 -6.79 15.45 18.36
C ASP A 261 -5.67 14.58 17.77
N MET A 262 -4.90 15.09 16.79
CA MET A 262 -3.73 14.39 16.24
C MET A 262 -2.75 13.98 17.35
N ARG A 263 -2.37 14.92 18.21
CA ARG A 263 -1.45 14.69 19.34
C ARG A 263 -1.95 13.61 20.30
N SER A 264 -3.24 13.65 20.62
CA SER A 264 -3.88 12.69 21.54
C SER A 264 -3.87 11.24 21.03
N LYS A 265 -3.74 11.06 19.70
CA LYS A 265 -3.80 9.77 19.00
C LYS A 265 -2.42 9.17 18.68
N ILE A 266 -1.35 9.93 18.90
CA ILE A 266 0.01 9.42 18.70
C ILE A 266 0.38 8.48 19.85
N THR A 267 0.92 7.33 19.48
CA THR A 267 1.44 6.31 20.41
C THR A 267 2.88 5.93 20.01
N ASP A 268 3.53 5.09 20.80
CA ASP A 268 4.87 4.55 20.49
C ASP A 268 4.88 3.67 19.20
N ARG A 269 3.71 3.32 18.68
CA ARG A 269 3.56 2.56 17.43
C ARG A 269 3.30 3.45 16.22
N THR A 270 3.05 4.72 16.42
CA THR A 270 2.81 5.67 15.32
C THR A 270 4.11 5.94 14.59
N VAL A 271 4.16 5.65 13.29
CA VAL A 271 5.37 5.80 12.46
C VAL A 271 5.26 6.91 11.43
N ALA A 272 4.05 7.30 11.04
CA ALA A 272 3.84 8.30 9.99
C ALA A 272 2.53 9.08 10.16
N ILE A 273 2.52 10.26 9.53
CA ILE A 273 1.33 11.09 9.32
C ILE A 273 1.05 11.17 7.82
N VAL A 274 -0.19 10.91 7.43
CA VAL A 274 -0.70 11.18 6.07
C VAL A 274 -1.37 12.55 6.06
N LEU A 275 -0.98 13.37 5.10
CA LEU A 275 -1.61 14.65 4.80
C LEU A 275 -2.14 14.64 3.37
N ILE A 276 -3.36 15.08 3.15
CA ILE A 276 -3.94 15.26 1.81
C ILE A 276 -4.23 16.75 1.66
N ASN A 277 -3.43 17.45 0.84
CA ASN A 277 -3.54 18.91 0.72
C ASN A 277 -3.29 19.39 -0.74
N PRO A 278 -4.29 20.00 -1.39
CA PRO A 278 -5.69 20.17 -0.96
C PRO A 278 -6.40 18.86 -0.64
N ASN A 279 -7.29 18.88 0.35
CA ASN A 279 -7.93 17.67 0.87
C ASN A 279 -8.96 17.08 -0.11
N ASN A 280 -9.00 15.77 -0.18
CA ASN A 280 -10.09 15.00 -0.77
C ASN A 280 -10.77 14.21 0.37
N PRO A 281 -12.06 14.44 0.70
CA PRO A 281 -13.07 15.03 -0.19
C PRO A 281 -13.42 16.51 0.05
N THR A 282 -12.91 17.17 1.09
CA THR A 282 -13.47 18.46 1.56
C THR A 282 -13.08 19.64 0.67
N GLY A 283 -11.99 19.54 -0.09
CA GLY A 283 -11.43 20.65 -0.89
C GLY A 283 -10.65 21.66 -0.06
N ALA A 284 -10.48 21.46 1.23
CA ALA A 284 -9.72 22.37 2.10
C ALA A 284 -8.28 22.51 1.65
N LEU A 285 -7.79 23.73 1.63
CA LEU A 285 -6.38 24.07 1.42
C LEU A 285 -5.81 24.56 2.74
N TYR A 286 -4.86 23.80 3.28
CA TYR A 286 -4.31 24.11 4.60
C TYR A 286 -3.33 25.30 4.56
N PRO A 287 -3.51 26.30 5.44
CA PRO A 287 -2.60 27.44 5.53
C PRO A 287 -1.25 27.03 6.15
N LYS A 288 -0.24 27.88 5.93
CA LYS A 288 1.13 27.61 6.41
C LYS A 288 1.19 27.37 7.92
N GLU A 289 0.37 28.07 8.68
CA GLU A 289 0.30 27.98 10.15
C GLU A 289 -0.10 26.58 10.59
N VAL A 290 -1.10 26.00 9.96
CA VAL A 290 -1.54 24.61 10.22
C VAL A 290 -0.47 23.62 9.77
N LEU A 291 0.11 23.81 8.59
CA LEU A 291 1.20 22.97 8.10
C LEU A 291 2.41 22.99 9.04
N GLN A 292 2.75 24.17 9.60
CA GLN A 292 3.85 24.31 10.56
C GLN A 292 3.58 23.54 11.85
N GLN A 293 2.35 23.60 12.38
CA GLN A 293 1.97 22.83 13.57
C GLN A 293 2.08 21.32 13.34
N ILE A 294 1.71 20.84 12.13
CA ILE A 294 1.87 19.41 11.76
C ILE A 294 3.36 19.06 11.65
N VAL A 295 4.19 19.92 11.07
CA VAL A 295 5.66 19.71 11.00
C VAL A 295 6.26 19.64 12.40
N ASP A 296 5.83 20.52 13.31
CA ASP A 296 6.33 20.56 14.67
C ASP A 296 5.90 19.30 15.45
N LEU A 297 4.67 18.85 15.26
CA LEU A 297 4.17 17.59 15.82
C LEU A 297 4.96 16.37 15.28
N ALA A 298 5.18 16.31 13.96
CA ALA A 298 5.96 15.24 13.35
C ALA A 298 7.41 15.23 13.85
N ARG A 299 8.00 16.39 14.08
CA ARG A 299 9.37 16.55 14.62
C ARG A 299 9.45 16.09 16.07
N GLU A 300 8.48 16.49 16.91
CA GLU A 300 8.40 16.11 18.32
C GLU A 300 8.35 14.60 18.49
N HIS A 301 7.57 13.92 17.64
CA HIS A 301 7.35 12.48 17.72
C HIS A 301 8.19 11.66 16.72
N GLN A 302 9.09 12.31 15.96
CA GLN A 302 9.98 11.68 14.97
C GLN A 302 9.23 10.89 13.90
N LEU A 303 8.11 11.42 13.41
CA LEU A 303 7.24 10.78 12.44
C LEU A 303 7.64 11.14 11.00
N MET A 304 7.47 10.18 10.09
CA MET A 304 7.53 10.41 8.65
C MET A 304 6.27 11.15 8.18
N ILE A 305 6.40 11.98 7.14
CA ILE A 305 5.26 12.66 6.52
C ILE A 305 5.02 12.10 5.12
N PHE A 306 3.81 11.56 4.89
CA PHE A 306 3.27 11.29 3.57
C PHE A 306 2.36 12.44 3.15
N SER A 307 2.73 13.16 2.09
CA SER A 307 1.96 14.30 1.57
C SER A 307 1.35 13.98 0.21
N ASP A 308 0.05 13.79 0.16
CA ASP A 308 -0.70 13.64 -1.09
C ASP A 308 -1.10 15.01 -1.62
N GLU A 309 -0.41 15.44 -2.68
CA GLU A 309 -0.55 16.75 -3.29
C GLU A 309 -1.12 16.66 -4.71
N ILE A 310 -1.93 15.64 -4.99
CA ILE A 310 -2.49 15.40 -6.33
C ILE A 310 -3.36 16.57 -6.84
N TYR A 311 -3.87 17.40 -5.94
CA TYR A 311 -4.70 18.55 -6.23
C TYR A 311 -3.96 19.92 -6.14
N ASP A 312 -2.63 19.92 -6.00
CA ASP A 312 -1.81 21.11 -5.78
C ASP A 312 -1.98 22.24 -6.82
N ARG A 313 -2.45 21.91 -8.03
CA ARG A 313 -2.76 22.85 -9.11
C ARG A 313 -4.23 23.22 -9.26
N LEU A 314 -5.11 22.62 -8.47
CA LEU A 314 -6.55 22.92 -8.47
C LEU A 314 -6.90 23.88 -7.33
N VAL A 315 -6.13 24.96 -7.23
CA VAL A 315 -6.30 26.01 -6.21
C VAL A 315 -6.89 27.25 -6.85
N MET A 316 -7.97 27.77 -6.26
CA MET A 316 -8.74 28.90 -6.78
C MET A 316 -8.57 30.13 -5.90
N ASP A 317 -9.23 31.24 -6.25
CA ASP A 317 -9.36 32.47 -5.44
C ASP A 317 -8.03 33.17 -5.15
N GLY A 318 -7.01 32.97 -6.00
CA GLY A 318 -5.68 33.56 -5.81
C GLY A 318 -4.87 32.95 -4.67
N LEU A 319 -5.39 31.89 -4.05
CA LEU A 319 -4.66 31.12 -3.03
C LEU A 319 -3.49 30.35 -3.67
N GLN A 320 -2.53 29.96 -2.85
CA GLN A 320 -1.37 29.20 -3.30
C GLN A 320 -1.15 27.98 -2.43
N HIS A 321 -0.95 26.83 -3.08
CA HIS A 321 -0.54 25.61 -2.42
C HIS A 321 0.91 25.75 -1.90
N VAL A 322 1.13 25.29 -0.67
CA VAL A 322 2.45 25.13 -0.08
C VAL A 322 2.67 23.66 0.22
N SER A 323 3.75 23.10 -0.31
CA SER A 323 4.13 21.72 0.04
C SER A 323 4.66 21.68 1.47
N ILE A 324 4.12 20.81 2.31
CA ILE A 324 4.58 20.65 3.69
C ILE A 324 6.06 20.25 3.75
N ALA A 325 6.53 19.48 2.77
CA ALA A 325 7.94 19.08 2.66
C ALA A 325 8.88 20.26 2.55
N SER A 326 8.46 21.40 1.95
CA SER A 326 9.26 22.61 1.86
C SER A 326 9.54 23.28 3.22
N MET A 327 8.74 22.94 4.24
CA MET A 327 8.82 23.47 5.60
C MET A 327 9.55 22.53 6.58
N ALA A 328 9.87 21.31 6.13
CA ALA A 328 10.40 20.23 6.96
C ALA A 328 11.75 19.65 6.43
N PRO A 329 12.81 20.46 6.25
CA PRO A 329 14.06 19.99 5.64
C PRO A 329 14.82 18.99 6.52
N ASP A 330 14.55 18.93 7.80
CA ASP A 330 15.13 18.04 8.81
C ASP A 330 14.36 16.72 8.97
N LEU A 331 13.10 16.65 8.53
CA LEU A 331 12.29 15.45 8.52
C LEU A 331 12.46 14.69 7.20
N PHE A 332 12.00 13.44 7.18
CA PHE A 332 11.88 12.68 5.94
C PHE A 332 10.43 12.75 5.45
N CYS A 333 10.26 13.23 4.22
CA CYS A 333 8.95 13.42 3.60
C CYS A 333 8.87 12.65 2.27
N VAL A 334 7.71 12.06 2.00
CA VAL A 334 7.34 11.47 0.71
C VAL A 334 6.16 12.24 0.15
N THR A 335 6.39 12.96 -0.94
CA THR A 335 5.37 13.79 -1.59
C THR A 335 4.84 13.09 -2.83
N PHE A 336 3.53 12.91 -2.92
CA PHE A 336 2.83 12.28 -4.04
C PHE A 336 2.14 13.33 -4.90
N SER A 337 2.22 13.18 -6.21
CA SER A 337 1.48 13.98 -7.18
C SER A 337 1.36 13.25 -8.52
N GLY A 338 0.72 13.85 -9.52
CA GLY A 338 0.52 13.23 -10.82
C GLY A 338 -0.28 14.11 -11.78
N LEU A 339 -0.54 13.59 -12.97
CA LEU A 339 -1.25 14.32 -14.02
C LEU A 339 -2.76 14.04 -14.04
N SER A 340 -3.24 13.14 -13.20
CA SER A 340 -4.65 12.69 -13.21
C SER A 340 -5.65 13.84 -13.09
N LYS A 341 -5.34 14.83 -12.26
CA LYS A 341 -6.24 15.94 -11.92
C LYS A 341 -5.84 17.22 -12.63
N SER A 342 -4.56 17.58 -12.59
CA SER A 342 -4.05 18.81 -13.21
C SER A 342 -4.14 18.82 -14.74
N HIS A 343 -4.07 17.66 -15.39
CA HIS A 343 -4.10 17.54 -16.85
C HIS A 343 -5.32 16.76 -17.37
N MET A 344 -6.29 16.45 -16.51
CA MET A 344 -7.52 15.73 -16.85
C MET A 344 -7.30 14.33 -17.47
N ILE A 345 -6.19 13.65 -17.14
CA ILE A 345 -5.76 12.38 -17.72
C ILE A 345 -5.71 11.23 -16.71
N ALA A 346 -6.68 11.15 -15.83
CA ALA A 346 -6.74 10.08 -14.83
C ALA A 346 -6.62 8.67 -15.45
N GLY A 347 -7.12 8.47 -16.67
CA GLY A 347 -7.05 7.21 -17.42
C GLY A 347 -5.66 6.85 -17.95
N TYR A 348 -4.72 7.78 -18.08
CA TYR A 348 -3.36 7.50 -18.55
C TYR A 348 -2.51 6.84 -17.47
N ARG A 349 -2.93 6.89 -16.21
CA ARG A 349 -2.28 6.23 -15.08
C ARG A 349 -0.83 6.67 -14.88
N ILE A 350 -0.58 7.96 -14.70
CA ILE A 350 0.74 8.49 -14.36
C ILE A 350 0.69 9.32 -13.08
N GLY A 351 1.52 8.92 -12.13
CA GLY A 351 1.80 9.60 -10.89
C GLY A 351 3.26 9.44 -10.53
N TRP A 352 3.70 10.14 -9.52
CA TRP A 352 5.04 10.06 -8.98
C TRP A 352 5.06 10.28 -7.47
N MET A 353 6.12 9.80 -6.84
CA MET A 353 6.51 10.20 -5.49
C MET A 353 7.91 10.79 -5.50
N VAL A 354 8.12 11.74 -4.62
CA VAL A 354 9.38 12.47 -4.41
C VAL A 354 9.83 12.27 -2.98
N LEU A 355 11.02 11.73 -2.79
CA LEU A 355 11.65 11.59 -1.48
C LEU A 355 12.46 12.85 -1.18
N SER A 356 12.20 13.50 -0.05
CA SER A 356 12.80 14.79 0.30
C SER A 356 13.17 14.88 1.77
N GLY A 357 13.90 15.95 2.13
CA GLY A 357 14.36 16.20 3.50
C GLY A 357 15.54 15.34 3.92
N ASN A 358 15.52 14.84 5.15
CA ASN A 358 16.61 14.07 5.74
C ASN A 358 16.52 12.58 5.39
N LYS A 359 17.04 12.20 4.23
CA LYS A 359 17.05 10.79 3.76
C LYS A 359 18.00 9.88 4.55
N SER A 360 18.89 10.43 5.36
CA SER A 360 19.85 9.62 6.11
C SER A 360 19.21 8.73 7.17
N ILE A 361 18.03 9.13 7.68
CA ILE A 361 17.26 8.40 8.68
C ILE A 361 16.34 7.32 8.07
N ALA A 362 16.20 7.28 6.74
CA ALA A 362 15.24 6.43 6.04
C ALA A 362 15.92 5.52 4.99
N LYS A 363 17.21 5.17 5.16
CA LYS A 363 17.97 4.41 4.16
C LYS A 363 17.37 3.05 3.88
N ASP A 364 17.00 2.30 4.91
CA ASP A 364 16.43 0.96 4.78
C ASP A 364 15.03 1.03 4.16
N TYR A 365 14.23 2.03 4.51
CA TYR A 365 12.95 2.30 3.86
C TYR A 365 13.12 2.57 2.36
N ILE A 366 14.10 3.40 1.97
CA ILE A 366 14.42 3.70 0.57
C ILE A 366 14.86 2.43 -0.16
N GLU A 367 15.61 1.54 0.50
CA GLU A 367 15.95 0.23 -0.06
C GLU A 367 14.71 -0.63 -0.27
N GLY A 368 13.78 -0.67 0.69
CA GLY A 368 12.48 -1.33 0.54
C GLY A 368 11.68 -0.81 -0.66
N ILE A 369 11.61 0.51 -0.84
CA ILE A 369 11.00 1.12 -2.04
C ILE A 369 11.69 0.65 -3.33
N ASN A 370 13.03 0.61 -3.35
CA ASN A 370 13.78 0.12 -4.51
C ASN A 370 13.49 -1.36 -4.81
N MET A 371 13.40 -2.20 -3.77
CA MET A 371 13.05 -3.61 -3.93
C MET A 371 11.67 -3.78 -4.55
N LEU A 372 10.65 -3.10 -4.02
CA LEU A 372 9.27 -3.20 -4.50
C LEU A 372 9.11 -2.63 -5.93
N THR A 373 9.78 -1.52 -6.23
CA THR A 373 9.76 -0.95 -7.58
C THR A 373 10.48 -1.83 -8.59
N ASN A 374 11.58 -2.51 -8.20
CA ASN A 374 12.27 -3.49 -9.02
C ASN A 374 11.41 -4.75 -9.26
N MET A 375 10.68 -5.23 -8.25
CA MET A 375 9.73 -6.35 -8.39
C MET A 375 8.62 -6.04 -9.39
N ARG A 376 8.14 -4.79 -9.43
CA ARG A 376 7.16 -4.32 -10.41
C ARG A 376 7.77 -4.16 -11.82
N ILE A 377 9.08 -4.09 -11.97
CA ILE A 377 9.87 -3.81 -13.19
C ILE A 377 9.82 -2.32 -13.55
N CYS A 378 8.71 -1.79 -14.06
CA CYS A 378 8.53 -0.36 -14.35
C CYS A 378 7.04 0.04 -14.35
N SER A 379 6.76 1.34 -14.28
CA SER A 379 5.41 1.85 -14.53
C SER A 379 5.14 2.01 -16.03
N ASN A 380 3.91 2.37 -16.38
CA ASN A 380 3.43 2.56 -17.75
C ASN A 380 4.33 3.51 -18.55
N VAL A 381 5.12 2.97 -19.47
CA VAL A 381 6.11 3.72 -20.25
C VAL A 381 5.47 4.78 -21.16
N PRO A 382 4.40 4.51 -21.92
CA PRO A 382 3.70 5.52 -22.68
C PRO A 382 3.24 6.73 -21.84
N ALA A 383 2.77 6.49 -20.64
CA ALA A 383 2.33 7.58 -19.78
C ALA A 383 3.50 8.36 -19.15
N GLN A 384 4.65 7.72 -18.93
CA GLN A 384 5.86 8.41 -18.50
C GLN A 384 6.43 9.33 -19.57
N SER A 385 6.35 8.94 -20.85
CA SER A 385 6.96 9.68 -21.97
C SER A 385 6.46 11.12 -22.07
N ILE A 386 5.19 11.37 -21.69
CA ILE A 386 4.56 12.68 -21.81
C ILE A 386 4.74 13.59 -20.59
N VAL A 387 5.40 13.13 -19.52
CA VAL A 387 5.52 13.91 -18.27
C VAL A 387 6.28 15.21 -18.51
N GLN A 388 7.34 15.18 -19.32
CA GLN A 388 8.13 16.37 -19.62
C GLN A 388 7.28 17.40 -20.36
N THR A 389 6.53 17.02 -21.37
CA THR A 389 5.64 17.91 -22.13
C THR A 389 4.51 18.45 -21.26
N ALA A 390 3.91 17.59 -20.43
CA ALA A 390 2.83 18.00 -19.53
C ALA A 390 3.30 19.02 -18.49
N LEU A 391 4.45 18.80 -17.85
CA LEU A 391 4.96 19.70 -16.81
C LEU A 391 5.58 20.98 -17.37
N GLY A 392 6.18 20.89 -18.56
CA GLY A 392 6.83 22.04 -19.23
C GLY A 392 5.95 22.83 -20.18
N GLY A 393 4.81 22.26 -20.61
CA GLY A 393 3.89 22.87 -21.55
C GLY A 393 2.85 23.78 -20.92
N HIS A 394 1.82 24.09 -21.69
CA HIS A 394 0.68 24.88 -21.22
C HIS A 394 -0.06 24.17 -20.10
N GLN A 395 -0.30 24.88 -19.00
CA GLN A 395 -1.03 24.36 -17.84
C GLN A 395 -2.51 24.68 -17.98
N SER A 396 -3.23 23.91 -18.80
CA SER A 396 -4.65 24.14 -19.14
C SER A 396 -5.58 24.17 -17.92
N VAL A 397 -5.18 23.57 -16.81
CA VAL A 397 -5.95 23.65 -15.56
C VAL A 397 -6.14 25.11 -15.11
N ASN A 398 -5.15 25.98 -15.38
CA ASN A 398 -5.24 27.40 -15.04
C ASN A 398 -6.37 28.11 -15.76
N ASP A 399 -6.73 27.66 -16.96
CA ASP A 399 -7.85 28.24 -17.73
C ASP A 399 -9.21 27.85 -17.14
N TYR A 400 -9.27 26.78 -16.35
CA TYR A 400 -10.49 26.28 -15.73
C TYR A 400 -10.77 26.83 -14.35
N ILE A 401 -9.75 27.28 -13.62
CA ILE A 401 -9.83 27.60 -12.18
C ILE A 401 -9.85 29.12 -11.90
N VAL A 402 -9.82 29.95 -12.92
CA VAL A 402 -9.89 31.42 -12.80
C VAL A 402 -11.31 31.91 -13.10
N PRO A 403 -11.70 33.14 -12.68
CA PRO A 403 -12.97 33.74 -13.06
C PRO A 403 -13.21 33.69 -14.59
N GLY A 404 -14.38 33.18 -14.98
CA GLY A 404 -14.71 32.86 -16.37
C GLY A 404 -14.29 31.46 -16.81
N GLY A 405 -13.45 30.77 -16.07
CA GLY A 405 -13.09 29.38 -16.32
C GLY A 405 -14.19 28.40 -15.87
N ARG A 406 -14.31 27.29 -16.60
CA ARG A 406 -15.44 26.35 -16.44
C ARG A 406 -15.58 25.78 -15.04
N LEU A 407 -14.49 25.38 -14.37
CA LEU A 407 -14.54 24.85 -13.01
C LEU A 407 -14.93 25.93 -12.00
N TYR A 408 -14.37 27.13 -12.19
CA TYR A 408 -14.66 28.28 -11.36
C TYR A 408 -16.16 28.62 -11.43
N GLU A 409 -16.71 28.79 -12.63
CA GLU A 409 -18.11 29.15 -12.85
C GLU A 409 -19.08 28.04 -12.33
N GLN A 410 -18.73 26.79 -12.51
CA GLN A 410 -19.51 25.68 -11.97
C GLN A 410 -19.53 25.66 -10.44
N ARG A 411 -18.39 25.94 -9.80
CA ARG A 411 -18.32 26.07 -8.34
C ARG A 411 -19.21 27.20 -7.84
N GLU A 412 -19.07 28.39 -8.41
CA GLU A 412 -19.86 29.55 -8.02
C GLU A 412 -21.35 29.31 -8.18
N TYR A 413 -21.74 28.69 -9.31
CA TYR A 413 -23.15 28.35 -9.54
C TYR A 413 -23.68 27.37 -8.50
N ILE A 414 -22.93 26.32 -8.17
CA ILE A 414 -23.33 25.31 -7.18
C ILE A 414 -23.44 25.96 -5.79
N ILE A 415 -22.43 26.71 -5.37
CA ILE A 415 -22.43 27.38 -4.05
C ILE A 415 -23.60 28.35 -3.96
N GLY A 416 -23.82 29.16 -4.98
CA GLY A 416 -24.95 30.11 -5.02
C GLY A 416 -26.32 29.42 -4.97
N THR A 417 -26.45 28.29 -5.67
CA THR A 417 -27.69 27.50 -5.69
C THR A 417 -27.91 26.82 -4.34
N LEU A 418 -26.89 26.24 -3.73
CA LEU A 418 -27.01 25.58 -2.42
C LEU A 418 -27.36 26.57 -1.32
N LYS A 419 -26.73 27.75 -1.31
CA LYS A 419 -27.09 28.86 -0.37
C LYS A 419 -28.51 29.34 -0.54
N TYR A 420 -29.06 29.27 -1.76
CA TYR A 420 -30.47 29.64 -2.01
C TYR A 420 -31.43 28.55 -1.51
N ILE A 421 -31.10 27.26 -1.69
CA ILE A 421 -31.92 26.12 -1.29
C ILE A 421 -31.85 25.88 0.23
N PHE A 422 -30.65 26.04 0.79
CA PHE A 422 -30.33 25.84 2.20
C PHE A 422 -29.75 27.12 2.79
N PRO A 423 -30.60 28.14 3.07
CA PRO A 423 -30.10 29.34 3.75
C PRO A 423 -29.65 28.97 5.17
N ALA A 424 -28.46 29.47 5.54
CA ALA A 424 -27.86 29.25 6.85
C ALA A 424 -28.69 29.93 7.97
#